data_31ee9a0c5c6694f7f7638fffa05b9d4f
#
_entry.id   31ee9a0c5c6694f7f7638fffa05b9d4f
#
_cell.length_a   1.000
_cell.length_b   1.000
_cell.length_c   1.000
_cell.angle_alpha   90.00
_cell.angle_beta   90.00
_cell.angle_gamma   90.00
#
_symmetry.space_group_name_H-M   'P 1'
#
loop_
_entity.id
_entity.type
_entity.pdbx_description
1 polymer ?
#
loop_
_entity_poly.entity_id
_entity_poly.type
_entity_poly.pdbx_seq_one_letter_code
_entity_poly.pdbx_strand_id
1 'polypeptide(L)'
;HCDYCLKNKECTIKDDMYQLYPLFKEARGLVVATPVYNGGVSAQTKIVMDRTRALLAADQKALTAKPGMAIAVGGDRMGGQELAVQQIHTFFILNGMVPVSGGFFGANLGATFWSRDSLEGAMKDEEGFRSLRKTVKRFAEMTELFKRIKEPTG
;
A
#
# COMPACT_ATOMS: atom_id res chain seq x y z
N HIS A 1 2.30 -23.29 -9.84
CA HIS A 1 1.74 -22.75 -8.60
C HIS A 1 2.53 -23.25 -7.40
N CYS A 2 3.19 -22.31 -6.67
CA CYS A 2 3.98 -22.66 -5.48
C CYS A 2 3.06 -22.65 -4.24
N ASP A 3 3.05 -23.75 -3.50
CA ASP A 3 2.30 -23.91 -2.24
C ASP A 3 3.22 -24.15 -1.02
N TYR A 4 4.53 -23.96 -1.19
CA TYR A 4 5.53 -24.21 -0.15
C TYR A 4 5.21 -23.47 1.15
N CYS A 5 4.86 -22.19 1.08
CA CYS A 5 4.58 -21.39 2.26
C CYS A 5 3.33 -21.86 3.04
N LEU A 6 2.36 -22.47 2.39
CA LEU A 6 1.19 -23.03 3.08
C LEU A 6 1.56 -24.19 3.98
N LYS A 7 2.54 -25.00 3.55
CA LYS A 7 3.03 -26.18 4.29
C LYS A 7 4.07 -25.80 5.36
N ASN A 8 5.03 -24.93 4.98
CA ASN A 8 6.21 -24.64 5.78
C ASN A 8 6.14 -23.31 6.55
N LYS A 9 5.08 -22.50 6.36
CA LYS A 9 4.86 -21.19 7.01
C LYS A 9 5.95 -20.16 6.71
N GLU A 10 6.71 -20.38 5.65
CA GLU A 10 7.77 -19.49 5.18
C GLU A 10 7.90 -19.55 3.64
N CYS A 11 8.59 -18.59 3.03
CA CYS A 11 8.90 -18.62 1.61
C CYS A 11 10.12 -19.49 1.33
N THR A 12 10.15 -20.21 0.20
CA THR A 12 11.33 -20.96 -0.22
C THR A 12 12.45 -20.07 -0.75
N ILE A 13 12.12 -18.86 -1.23
CA ILE A 13 13.10 -17.90 -1.75
C ILE A 13 13.67 -17.10 -0.58
N LYS A 14 14.93 -17.32 -0.25
CA LYS A 14 15.65 -16.67 0.84
C LYS A 14 16.40 -15.44 0.30
N ASP A 15 15.77 -14.28 0.38
CA ASP A 15 16.27 -12.99 -0.09
C ASP A 15 15.83 -11.86 0.86
N ASP A 16 16.02 -10.60 0.47
CA ASP A 16 15.73 -9.41 1.28
C ASP A 16 14.25 -9.28 1.70
N MET A 17 13.33 -10.00 1.07
CA MET A 17 11.93 -10.04 1.50
C MET A 17 11.78 -10.52 2.95
N TYR A 18 12.70 -11.35 3.43
CA TYR A 18 12.70 -11.80 4.83
C TYR A 18 12.87 -10.66 5.83
N GLN A 19 13.56 -9.60 5.46
CA GLN A 19 13.72 -8.40 6.29
C GLN A 19 12.41 -7.60 6.40
N LEU A 20 11.51 -7.71 5.41
CA LEU A 20 10.25 -7.00 5.39
C LEU A 20 9.14 -7.68 6.21
N TYR A 21 9.16 -9.01 6.38
CA TYR A 21 8.09 -9.72 7.08
C TYR A 21 7.87 -9.23 8.52
N PRO A 22 8.90 -9.07 9.37
CA PRO A 22 8.69 -8.50 10.70
C PRO A 22 8.18 -7.07 10.66
N LEU A 23 8.67 -6.23 9.71
CA LEU A 23 8.22 -4.85 9.56
C LEU A 23 6.73 -4.78 9.20
N PHE A 24 6.26 -5.62 8.28
CA PHE A 24 4.83 -5.72 7.96
C PHE A 24 4.00 -6.15 9.16
N LYS A 25 4.50 -7.08 9.97
CA LYS A 25 3.80 -7.57 11.17
C LYS A 25 3.71 -6.50 12.26
N GLU A 26 4.77 -5.76 12.50
CA GLU A 26 4.88 -4.74 13.56
C GLU A 26 4.22 -3.41 13.18
N ALA A 27 4.19 -3.06 11.90
CA ALA A 27 3.61 -1.81 11.43
C ALA A 27 2.14 -1.68 11.83
N ARG A 28 1.73 -0.49 12.26
CA ARG A 28 0.33 -0.16 12.58
C ARG A 28 -0.52 0.13 11.35
N GLY A 29 0.10 0.44 10.23
CA GLY A 29 -0.50 0.66 8.92
C GLY A 29 0.56 0.57 7.84
N LEU A 30 0.16 0.44 6.58
CA LEU A 30 1.08 0.33 5.46
C LEU A 30 0.82 1.42 4.43
N VAL A 31 1.89 2.01 3.92
CA VAL A 31 1.86 2.86 2.73
C VAL A 31 2.58 2.12 1.61
N VAL A 32 1.87 1.88 0.51
CA VAL A 32 2.45 1.29 -0.70
C VAL A 32 2.53 2.36 -1.78
N ALA A 33 3.74 2.69 -2.20
CA ALA A 33 4.03 3.64 -3.27
C ALA A 33 4.63 2.92 -4.48
N THR A 34 4.17 3.26 -5.68
CA THR A 34 4.61 2.61 -6.91
C THR A 34 4.79 3.62 -8.05
N PRO A 35 5.81 3.49 -8.89
CA PRO A 35 5.74 4.07 -10.23
C PRO A 35 4.70 3.31 -11.04
N VAL A 36 4.10 3.98 -12.02
CA VAL A 36 3.16 3.35 -12.96
C VAL A 36 3.91 2.92 -14.22
N TYR A 37 3.89 1.62 -14.48
CA TYR A 37 4.42 1.04 -15.70
C TYR A 37 3.33 0.22 -16.39
N ASN A 38 3.12 0.50 -17.71
CA ASN A 38 2.09 -0.17 -18.50
C ASN A 38 0.69 -0.15 -17.84
N GLY A 39 0.32 0.98 -17.23
CA GLY A 39 -1.00 1.18 -16.64
C GLY A 39 -1.23 0.50 -15.27
N GLY A 40 -0.19 -0.01 -14.62
CA GLY A 40 -0.33 -0.72 -13.34
C GLY A 40 0.84 -0.50 -12.37
N VAL A 41 0.83 -1.26 -11.27
CA VAL A 41 1.93 -1.27 -10.32
C VAL A 41 3.21 -1.83 -10.95
N SER A 42 4.38 -1.36 -10.52
CA SER A 42 5.65 -1.90 -11.00
C SER A 42 5.83 -3.37 -10.61
N ALA A 43 6.66 -4.09 -11.37
CA ALA A 43 6.99 -5.48 -11.09
C ALA A 43 7.55 -5.65 -9.66
N GLN A 44 8.38 -4.73 -9.19
CA GLN A 44 8.95 -4.75 -7.84
C GLN A 44 7.84 -4.64 -6.77
N THR A 45 6.90 -3.71 -6.94
CA THR A 45 5.75 -3.57 -6.05
C THR A 45 4.91 -4.85 -6.06
N LYS A 46 4.64 -5.40 -7.25
CA LYS A 46 3.85 -6.63 -7.38
C LYS A 46 4.52 -7.83 -6.72
N ILE A 47 5.84 -7.98 -6.86
CA ILE A 47 6.62 -9.04 -6.20
C ILE A 47 6.46 -8.96 -4.67
N VAL A 48 6.59 -7.77 -4.08
CA VAL A 48 6.39 -7.58 -2.64
C VAL A 48 4.97 -7.97 -2.24
N MET A 49 3.95 -7.49 -2.97
CA MET A 49 2.54 -7.83 -2.71
C MET A 49 2.30 -9.34 -2.78
N ASP A 50 2.80 -10.02 -3.81
CA ASP A 50 2.60 -11.47 -3.97
C ASP A 50 3.31 -12.29 -2.88
N ARG A 51 4.46 -11.83 -2.44
CA ARG A 51 5.26 -12.54 -1.45
C ARG A 51 4.80 -12.35 -0.01
N THR A 52 3.91 -11.40 0.29
CA THR A 52 3.23 -11.33 1.59
C THR A 52 2.41 -12.58 1.89
N ARG A 53 2.12 -13.42 0.87
CA ARG A 53 1.48 -14.73 1.07
C ARG A 53 2.21 -15.60 2.10
N ALA A 54 3.53 -15.54 2.17
CA ALA A 54 4.30 -16.30 3.17
C ALA A 54 4.06 -15.80 4.58
N LEU A 55 3.98 -14.47 4.77
CA LEU A 55 3.61 -13.84 6.04
C LEU A 55 2.22 -14.31 6.51
N LEU A 56 1.24 -14.27 5.62
CA LEU A 56 -0.14 -14.68 5.94
C LEU A 56 -0.27 -16.19 6.14
N ALA A 57 0.55 -17.00 5.49
CA ALA A 57 0.60 -18.43 5.76
C ALA A 57 1.13 -18.74 7.16
N ALA A 58 2.05 -17.93 7.68
CA ALA A 58 2.56 -18.03 9.04
C ALA A 58 1.60 -17.44 10.08
N ASP A 59 0.98 -16.29 9.77
CA ASP A 59 0.05 -15.58 10.65
C ASP A 59 -1.06 -14.90 9.82
N GLN A 60 -2.21 -15.53 9.73
CA GLN A 60 -3.35 -15.03 8.94
C GLN A 60 -3.85 -13.65 9.38
N LYS A 61 -3.55 -13.23 10.60
CA LYS A 61 -3.96 -11.94 11.15
C LYS A 61 -2.89 -10.86 11.05
N ALA A 62 -1.71 -11.16 10.48
CA ALA A 62 -0.56 -10.25 10.44
C ALA A 62 -0.88 -8.86 9.86
N LEU A 63 -1.79 -8.78 8.87
CA LEU A 63 -2.20 -7.53 8.22
C LEU A 63 -3.63 -7.11 8.57
N THR A 64 -4.39 -7.92 9.30
CA THR A 64 -5.81 -7.69 9.57
C THR A 64 -6.04 -6.39 10.35
N ALA A 65 -7.04 -5.61 9.90
CA ALA A 65 -7.46 -4.35 10.51
C ALA A 65 -6.31 -3.33 10.64
N LYS A 66 -5.37 -3.33 9.70
CA LYS A 66 -4.38 -2.26 9.53
C LYS A 66 -4.85 -1.30 8.44
N PRO A 67 -4.79 0.02 8.62
CA PRO A 67 -5.04 0.96 7.54
C PRO A 67 -3.99 0.84 6.45
N GLY A 68 -4.40 0.97 5.19
CA GLY A 68 -3.55 0.94 4.03
C GLY A 68 -3.72 2.18 3.16
N MET A 69 -2.62 2.84 2.80
CA MET A 69 -2.60 4.00 1.92
C MET A 69 -1.85 3.67 0.62
N ALA A 70 -2.43 4.06 -0.53
CA ALA A 70 -1.83 3.86 -1.84
C ALA A 70 -1.31 5.17 -2.42
N ILE A 71 -0.13 5.10 -3.07
CA ILE A 71 0.47 6.20 -3.83
C ILE A 71 0.91 5.68 -5.19
N ALA A 72 0.58 6.40 -6.26
CA ALA A 72 1.03 6.09 -7.62
C ALA A 72 1.60 7.31 -8.32
N VAL A 73 2.73 7.14 -9.00
CA VAL A 73 3.42 8.20 -9.75
C VAL A 73 3.54 7.78 -11.22
N GLY A 74 2.92 8.52 -12.12
CA GLY A 74 2.99 8.28 -13.57
C GLY A 74 3.72 9.38 -14.32
N GLY A 75 4.36 9.04 -15.45
CA GLY A 75 4.99 9.98 -16.37
C GLY A 75 3.97 10.93 -17.00
N ASP A 76 2.83 10.37 -17.40
CA ASP A 76 1.70 11.10 -17.95
C ASP A 76 0.65 11.44 -16.90
N ARG A 77 -0.14 12.51 -17.16
CA ARG A 77 -1.24 12.92 -16.27
C ARG A 77 -2.31 11.82 -16.10
N MET A 78 -2.58 11.07 -17.16
CA MET A 78 -3.56 9.98 -17.21
C MET A 78 -2.87 8.66 -17.61
N GLY A 79 -1.78 8.33 -16.95
CA GLY A 79 -0.92 7.20 -17.28
C GLY A 79 -1.28 5.88 -16.60
N GLY A 80 -2.42 5.80 -15.89
CA GLY A 80 -2.85 4.60 -15.16
C GLY A 80 -2.62 4.67 -13.64
N GLN A 81 -2.39 5.85 -13.09
CA GLN A 81 -2.20 6.03 -11.64
C GLN A 81 -3.38 5.48 -10.83
N GLU A 82 -4.63 5.76 -11.25
CA GLU A 82 -5.80 5.24 -10.55
C GLU A 82 -5.92 3.73 -10.63
N LEU A 83 -5.57 3.12 -11.76
CA LEU A 83 -5.54 1.66 -11.90
C LEU A 83 -4.51 1.03 -10.97
N ALA A 84 -3.32 1.63 -10.84
CA ALA A 84 -2.30 1.17 -9.91
C ALA A 84 -2.77 1.30 -8.45
N VAL A 85 -3.41 2.43 -8.08
CA VAL A 85 -4.01 2.62 -6.75
C VAL A 85 -5.09 1.58 -6.49
N GLN A 86 -5.97 1.25 -7.46
CA GLN A 86 -6.99 0.21 -7.32
C GLN A 86 -6.36 -1.18 -7.10
N GLN A 87 -5.28 -1.51 -7.81
CA GLN A 87 -4.55 -2.76 -7.59
C GLN A 87 -3.99 -2.86 -6.16
N ILE A 88 -3.44 -1.77 -5.64
CA ILE A 88 -2.97 -1.70 -4.25
C ILE A 88 -4.14 -1.84 -3.27
N HIS A 89 -5.28 -1.17 -3.51
CA HIS A 89 -6.46 -1.32 -2.67
C HIS A 89 -7.01 -2.75 -2.70
N THR A 90 -7.02 -3.41 -3.86
CA THR A 90 -7.40 -4.82 -3.98
C THR A 90 -6.48 -5.69 -3.11
N PHE A 91 -5.16 -5.45 -3.14
CA PHE A 91 -4.22 -6.12 -2.24
C PHE A 91 -4.55 -5.89 -0.77
N PHE A 92 -4.86 -4.67 -0.35
CA PHE A 92 -5.24 -4.37 1.03
C PHE A 92 -6.49 -5.13 1.45
N ILE A 93 -7.55 -5.07 0.65
CA ILE A 93 -8.84 -5.73 0.93
C ILE A 93 -8.66 -7.25 1.07
N LEU A 94 -7.96 -7.88 0.13
CA LEU A 94 -7.73 -9.33 0.15
C LEU A 94 -6.92 -9.80 1.36
N ASN A 95 -6.13 -8.91 1.96
CA ASN A 95 -5.32 -9.20 3.14
C ASN A 95 -5.96 -8.72 4.46
N GLY A 96 -7.24 -8.36 4.44
CA GLY A 96 -7.99 -7.93 5.62
C GLY A 96 -7.60 -6.54 6.14
N MET A 97 -6.89 -5.75 5.35
CA MET A 97 -6.56 -4.36 5.65
C MET A 97 -7.71 -3.43 5.30
N VAL A 98 -7.67 -2.20 5.80
CA VAL A 98 -8.67 -1.15 5.53
C VAL A 98 -8.06 -0.10 4.60
N PRO A 99 -8.45 -0.07 3.31
CA PRO A 99 -8.00 0.96 2.39
C PRO A 99 -8.42 2.36 2.84
N VAL A 100 -7.50 3.32 2.76
CA VAL A 100 -7.75 4.71 3.14
C VAL A 100 -7.59 5.61 1.92
N SER A 101 -8.66 6.33 1.59
CA SER A 101 -8.68 7.36 0.54
C SER A 101 -8.52 8.76 1.10
N GLY A 102 -8.35 9.76 0.24
CA GLY A 102 -8.30 11.17 0.63
C GLY A 102 -9.64 11.76 1.10
N GLY A 103 -10.76 11.03 1.02
CA GLY A 103 -12.09 11.47 1.50
C GLY A 103 -12.91 12.23 0.45
N PHE A 104 -13.82 13.11 0.93
CA PHE A 104 -14.78 13.81 0.09
C PHE A 104 -14.16 14.95 -0.73
N PHE A 105 -14.84 15.30 -1.82
CA PHE A 105 -14.63 16.50 -2.64
C PHE A 105 -13.17 16.70 -3.12
N GLY A 106 -12.90 16.18 -4.31
CA GLY A 106 -11.59 16.30 -4.96
C GLY A 106 -10.49 15.50 -4.27
N ALA A 107 -10.89 14.46 -3.54
CA ALA A 107 -9.98 13.46 -3.04
C ALA A 107 -10.06 12.22 -3.93
N ASN A 108 -8.91 11.64 -4.18
CA ASN A 108 -8.74 10.46 -4.99
C ASN A 108 -8.80 9.20 -4.11
N LEU A 109 -8.85 8.03 -4.73
CA LEU A 109 -8.74 6.74 -4.03
C LEU A 109 -7.45 6.61 -3.22
N GLY A 110 -6.41 7.34 -3.60
CA GLY A 110 -5.11 7.45 -2.93
C GLY A 110 -4.40 8.72 -3.40
N ALA A 111 -3.10 8.82 -3.17
CA ALA A 111 -2.31 9.91 -3.71
C ALA A 111 -1.83 9.55 -5.13
N THR A 112 -2.04 10.44 -6.08
CA THR A 112 -1.60 10.26 -7.47
C THR A 112 -0.77 11.46 -7.91
N PHE A 113 0.34 11.18 -8.63
CA PHE A 113 1.25 12.20 -9.11
C PHE A 113 1.48 12.10 -10.61
N TRP A 114 1.69 13.25 -11.22
CA TRP A 114 2.17 13.41 -12.57
C TRP A 114 3.62 13.89 -12.55
N SER A 115 4.56 12.99 -12.85
CA SER A 115 6.00 13.28 -12.76
C SER A 115 6.60 13.95 -13.97
N ARG A 116 5.91 13.93 -15.14
CA ARG A 116 6.52 14.37 -16.40
C ARG A 116 7.89 13.73 -16.63
N ASP A 117 7.99 12.44 -16.28
CA ASP A 117 9.20 11.62 -16.34
C ASP A 117 10.42 12.21 -15.59
N SER A 118 10.18 13.05 -14.57
CA SER A 118 11.25 13.66 -13.78
C SER A 118 10.86 13.86 -12.32
N LEU A 119 11.87 13.89 -11.44
CA LEU A 119 11.67 14.25 -10.03
C LEU A 119 11.16 15.69 -9.91
N GLU A 120 11.71 16.61 -10.71
CA GLU A 120 11.30 18.01 -10.71
C GLU A 120 9.82 18.17 -11.09
N GLY A 121 9.35 17.42 -12.10
CA GLY A 121 7.94 17.40 -12.49
C GLY A 121 7.04 16.91 -11.37
N ALA A 122 7.41 15.83 -10.70
CA ALA A 122 6.67 15.32 -9.55
C ALA A 122 6.64 16.33 -8.39
N MET A 123 7.74 17.02 -8.11
CA MET A 123 7.82 18.02 -7.06
C MET A 123 7.00 19.30 -7.35
N LYS A 124 6.69 19.57 -8.62
CA LYS A 124 5.84 20.69 -9.05
C LYS A 124 4.35 20.29 -9.18
N ASP A 125 3.97 19.06 -8.94
CA ASP A 125 2.59 18.61 -9.03
C ASP A 125 1.79 18.99 -7.76
N GLU A 126 1.25 20.22 -7.75
CA GLU A 126 0.47 20.75 -6.62
C GLU A 126 -0.77 19.88 -6.32
N GLU A 127 -1.44 19.35 -7.35
CA GLU A 127 -2.59 18.47 -7.20
C GLU A 127 -2.21 17.12 -6.58
N GLY A 128 -1.07 16.56 -7.01
CA GLY A 128 -0.49 15.38 -6.39
C GLY A 128 -0.22 15.59 -4.90
N PHE A 129 0.42 16.69 -4.55
CA PHE A 129 0.64 17.04 -3.14
C PHE A 129 -0.65 17.34 -2.37
N ARG A 130 -1.66 17.92 -3.02
CA ARG A 130 -2.98 18.12 -2.41
C ARG A 130 -3.62 16.78 -2.06
N SER A 131 -3.62 15.84 -3.01
CA SER A 131 -4.16 14.48 -2.80
C SER A 131 -3.38 13.73 -1.71
N LEU A 132 -2.05 13.86 -1.71
CA LEU A 132 -1.18 13.26 -0.70
C LEU A 132 -1.51 13.79 0.70
N ARG A 133 -1.54 15.10 0.91
CA ARG A 133 -1.84 15.70 2.22
C ARG A 133 -3.19 15.24 2.78
N LYS A 134 -4.24 15.18 1.94
CA LYS A 134 -5.56 14.69 2.34
C LYS A 134 -5.51 13.22 2.75
N THR A 135 -4.87 12.39 1.95
CA THR A 135 -4.81 10.94 2.20
C THR A 135 -3.97 10.63 3.44
N VAL A 136 -2.81 11.30 3.61
CA VAL A 136 -1.96 11.14 4.81
C VAL A 136 -2.69 11.54 6.08
N LYS A 137 -3.43 12.66 6.06
CA LYS A 137 -4.23 13.08 7.21
C LYS A 137 -5.22 11.99 7.64
N ARG A 138 -6.00 11.47 6.69
CA ARG A 138 -6.96 10.40 6.96
C ARG A 138 -6.29 9.09 7.38
N PHE A 139 -5.15 8.77 6.77
CA PHE A 139 -4.38 7.59 7.15
C PHE A 139 -3.89 7.67 8.61
N ALA A 140 -3.41 8.82 9.03
CA ALA A 140 -3.02 9.05 10.42
C ALA A 140 -4.22 8.95 11.39
N GLU A 141 -5.36 9.57 11.05
CA GLU A 141 -6.61 9.48 11.83
C GLU A 141 -7.07 8.03 11.98
N MET A 142 -7.06 7.25 10.90
CA MET A 142 -7.44 5.84 10.92
C MET A 142 -6.47 4.99 11.71
N THR A 143 -5.16 5.27 11.62
CA THR A 143 -4.13 4.57 12.40
C THR A 143 -4.33 4.77 13.90
N GLU A 144 -4.64 5.99 14.33
CA GLU A 144 -4.94 6.29 15.73
C GLU A 144 -6.27 5.67 16.19
N LEU A 145 -7.29 5.67 15.33
CA LEU A 145 -8.58 5.02 15.63
C LEU A 145 -8.40 3.51 15.87
N PHE A 146 -7.69 2.83 14.98
CA PHE A 146 -7.45 1.39 15.13
C PHE A 146 -6.55 1.03 16.32
N LYS A 147 -5.64 1.93 16.69
CA LYS A 147 -4.88 1.78 17.94
C LYS A 147 -5.81 1.75 19.16
N ARG A 148 -6.72 2.73 19.26
CA ARG A 148 -7.68 2.82 20.39
C ARG A 148 -8.61 1.60 20.46
N ILE A 149 -9.02 1.05 19.32
CA ILE A 149 -9.87 -0.15 19.28
C ILE A 149 -9.11 -1.40 19.76
N LYS A 150 -7.82 -1.51 19.44
CA LYS A 150 -6.99 -2.66 19.83
C LYS A 150 -6.45 -2.59 21.26
N GLU A 151 -6.27 -1.39 21.77
CA GLU A 151 -5.77 -1.08 23.11
C GLU A 151 -6.81 -0.20 23.85
N PRO A 152 -8.01 -0.72 24.18
CA PRO A 152 -8.97 0.07 24.91
C PRO A 152 -8.34 0.49 26.24
N THR A 153 -8.27 1.80 26.46
CA THR A 153 -7.88 2.35 27.78
C THR A 153 -8.88 1.86 28.78
N GLY A 154 -8.41 1.03 29.73
CA GLY A 154 -9.20 0.54 30.87
C GLY A 154 -9.67 1.69 31.76
#